data_4b6adbd3029ef6c673aaa887d902857e
#
_entry.id   4b6adbd3029ef6c673aaa887d902857e
#
_cell.length_a   1.000
_cell.length_b   1.000
_cell.length_c   1.000
_cell.angle_alpha   90.00
_cell.angle_beta   90.00
_cell.angle_gamma   90.00
#
_symmetry.space_group_name_H-M   'P 1'
#
loop_
_entity.id
_entity.type
_entity.pdbx_description
1 polymer ?
#
loop_
_entity_poly.entity_id
_entity_poly.type
_entity_poly.pdbx_seq_one_letter_code
_entity_poly.pdbx_strand_id
1 'polypeptide(L)'
;MACGTTRCNGNFALAAMIGLLATPACADGSSLKLRDDFEAGAFSPAGGLFYKNSAEQAGGKAEFQSRDVHEGKAALTLSVSPRCKPGEDKCSERAEVWEKTETFSNYDREVWYAFSMKLADPVPQDDHRYVMAQWKRAIRPGADGDYSPFLALRLSKGRLVATIEGDETVSFDAGGAERLGGCLNGEGRANSKLDLRQTRTLVAIEAGSAWLDYSGFPQCAPKVQVIARGPGLPKADSGWIDFVFAVKPGPRGGGHIEIAANGQWVATVLGRFGHKGAGLGTAQYFKFGPYRAAHEGMWTIHYDAFRRGPSCLDVAAAALCRSMGADR
;
A
#
# COMPACT_ATOMS: atom_id res chain seq x y z
N MET A 1 -0.99 -8.20 65.04
CA MET A 1 0.01 -8.50 66.06
C MET A 1 1.39 -8.36 65.43
N ALA A 2 2.09 -7.33 65.82
CA ALA A 2 3.49 -7.19 66.18
C ALA A 2 4.51 -7.66 65.14
N CYS A 3 5.13 -6.80 64.36
CA CYS A 3 6.26 -5.92 64.70
C CYS A 3 7.52 -6.68 65.12
N GLY A 4 8.53 -6.62 64.31
CA GLY A 4 9.89 -7.08 64.57
C GLY A 4 10.89 -6.30 63.74
N THR A 5 11.38 -5.21 64.26
CA THR A 5 12.48 -4.37 63.76
C THR A 5 13.82 -5.02 64.07
N THR A 6 14.70 -5.12 63.06
CA THR A 6 16.13 -5.31 63.32
C THR A 6 16.93 -4.32 62.47
N ARG A 7 17.64 -3.41 63.17
CA ARG A 7 18.61 -2.47 62.59
C ARG A 7 19.93 -3.24 62.36
N CYS A 8 20.50 -3.04 61.18
CA CYS A 8 21.96 -3.24 60.98
C CYS A 8 22.54 -1.95 60.38
N ASN A 9 23.41 -1.30 61.16
CA ASN A 9 24.30 -0.24 60.73
C ASN A 9 25.45 -0.81 59.90
N GLY A 10 25.65 -0.26 58.71
CA GLY A 10 26.82 -0.51 57.92
C GLY A 10 27.14 0.70 57.04
N ASN A 11 28.14 1.48 57.47
CA ASN A 11 28.72 2.53 56.67
C ASN A 11 29.32 1.97 55.37
N PHE A 12 28.84 2.39 54.25
CA PHE A 12 29.53 2.26 52.96
C PHE A 12 29.47 3.57 52.19
N ALA A 13 30.62 3.88 51.64
CA ALA A 13 30.99 5.08 50.92
C ALA A 13 30.06 5.36 49.71
N LEU A 14 29.72 6.61 49.56
CA LEU A 14 28.93 7.18 48.45
C LEU A 14 29.82 7.25 47.19
N ALA A 15 29.66 6.26 46.30
CA ALA A 15 30.11 6.41 44.91
C ALA A 15 28.89 6.86 44.07
N ALA A 16 28.87 8.14 43.70
CA ALA A 16 27.85 8.70 42.83
C ALA A 16 28.05 8.16 41.40
N MET A 17 27.35 7.09 41.03
CA MET A 17 27.12 6.73 39.64
C MET A 17 26.00 7.63 39.11
N ILE A 18 26.36 8.61 38.29
CA ILE A 18 25.43 9.34 37.43
C ILE A 18 24.97 8.38 36.35
N GLY A 19 23.90 7.66 36.58
CA GLY A 19 23.18 6.93 35.55
C GLY A 19 22.52 7.93 34.60
N LEU A 20 23.05 8.07 33.39
CA LEU A 20 22.32 8.71 32.30
C LEU A 20 21.08 7.86 32.03
N LEU A 21 19.95 8.31 32.55
CA LEU A 21 18.63 7.89 32.07
C LEU A 21 18.47 8.41 30.63
N ALA A 22 18.74 7.55 29.66
CA ALA A 22 18.35 7.80 28.29
C ALA A 22 16.82 7.87 28.28
N THR A 23 16.28 9.08 28.26
CA THR A 23 14.86 9.30 27.95
C THR A 23 14.60 8.72 26.57
N PRO A 24 13.57 7.86 26.40
CA PRO A 24 13.17 7.45 25.06
C PRO A 24 12.81 8.73 24.30
N ALA A 25 13.53 9.02 23.24
CA ALA A 25 13.19 10.09 22.31
C ALA A 25 11.78 9.77 21.79
N CYS A 26 10.80 10.57 22.17
CA CYS A 26 9.51 10.58 21.49
C CYS A 26 9.82 10.85 20.01
N ALA A 27 9.56 9.87 19.13
CA ALA A 27 9.70 10.06 17.71
C ALA A 27 8.79 11.23 17.31
N ASP A 28 9.39 12.34 16.97
CA ASP A 28 8.72 13.57 16.60
C ASP A 28 7.88 13.31 15.35
N GLY A 29 6.65 13.82 15.31
CA GLY A 29 5.73 13.62 14.19
C GLY A 29 6.26 14.09 12.82
N SER A 30 7.40 14.80 12.80
CA SER A 30 8.12 15.22 11.60
C SER A 30 8.68 14.06 10.79
N SER A 31 9.05 12.92 11.42
CA SER A 31 9.58 11.73 10.73
C SER A 31 8.55 11.01 9.84
N LEU A 32 7.26 11.36 9.96
CA LEU A 32 6.19 10.79 9.18
C LEU A 32 5.92 11.52 7.86
N LYS A 33 6.43 12.76 7.71
CA LYS A 33 6.26 13.55 6.49
C LYS A 33 7.43 13.26 5.55
N LEU A 34 7.13 12.69 4.41
CA LEU A 34 8.09 12.42 3.35
C LEU A 34 7.64 13.15 2.07
N ARG A 35 8.61 13.65 1.31
CA ARG A 35 8.38 14.26 0.02
C ARG A 35 9.54 13.98 -0.92
N ASP A 36 9.22 13.55 -2.12
CA ASP A 36 10.16 13.41 -3.21
C ASP A 36 9.50 13.87 -4.51
N ASP A 37 9.98 14.92 -5.09
CA ASP A 37 9.52 15.48 -6.37
C ASP A 37 10.44 15.10 -7.53
N PHE A 38 11.47 14.29 -7.24
CA PHE A 38 12.46 13.77 -8.20
C PHE A 38 13.25 14.83 -8.98
N GLU A 39 13.11 16.11 -8.63
CA GLU A 39 13.70 17.28 -9.32
C GLU A 39 15.23 17.31 -9.33
N ALA A 40 15.84 16.68 -8.32
CA ALA A 40 17.30 16.62 -8.20
C ALA A 40 17.96 15.57 -9.10
N GLY A 41 17.19 14.82 -9.89
CA GLY A 41 17.71 13.68 -10.66
C GLY A 41 18.22 12.53 -9.79
N ALA A 42 17.77 12.48 -8.53
CA ALA A 42 18.09 11.48 -7.53
C ALA A 42 16.98 11.43 -6.49
N PHE A 43 16.90 10.35 -5.70
CA PHE A 43 16.00 10.32 -4.54
C PHE A 43 16.42 11.34 -3.50
N SER A 44 15.45 12.16 -3.06
CA SER A 44 15.67 13.13 -2.00
C SER A 44 16.04 12.43 -0.69
N PRO A 45 17.05 12.91 0.04
CA PRO A 45 17.33 12.40 1.39
C PRO A 45 16.12 12.47 2.33
N ALA A 46 15.29 13.53 2.19
CA ALA A 46 14.06 13.71 2.97
C ALA A 46 12.88 12.91 2.42
N GLY A 47 12.99 12.33 1.22
CA GLY A 47 11.93 11.51 0.60
C GLY A 47 11.76 10.14 1.22
N GLY A 48 12.77 9.66 1.95
CA GLY A 48 12.73 8.36 2.58
C GLY A 48 12.59 7.19 1.60
N LEU A 49 12.89 7.41 0.33
CA LEU A 49 12.74 6.45 -0.76
C LEU A 49 14.10 5.92 -1.23
N PHE A 50 14.09 4.71 -1.77
CA PHE A 50 15.25 4.14 -2.47
C PHE A 50 14.82 3.09 -3.51
N TYR A 51 15.62 2.96 -4.57
CA TYR A 51 15.48 1.83 -5.49
C TYR A 51 16.22 0.62 -4.92
N LYS A 52 15.49 -0.48 -4.73
CA LYS A 52 16.07 -1.70 -4.15
C LYS A 52 16.86 -2.45 -5.21
N ASN A 53 18.18 -2.36 -5.19
CA ASN A 53 19.02 -3.18 -6.04
C ASN A 53 19.09 -4.62 -5.49
N SER A 54 18.41 -5.56 -6.14
CA SER A 54 18.36 -6.98 -5.75
C SER A 54 18.18 -7.88 -6.97
N ALA A 55 18.45 -9.18 -6.80
CA ALA A 55 18.24 -10.16 -7.85
C ALA A 55 16.79 -10.19 -8.39
N GLU A 56 15.79 -9.89 -7.55
CA GLU A 56 14.40 -9.80 -7.96
C GLU A 56 14.14 -8.63 -8.93
N GLN A 57 14.99 -7.62 -8.94
CA GLN A 57 14.89 -6.44 -9.79
C GLN A 57 15.92 -6.42 -10.93
N ALA A 58 16.55 -7.55 -11.22
CA ALA A 58 17.59 -7.63 -12.26
C ALA A 58 17.11 -7.25 -13.67
N GLY A 59 15.80 -7.38 -13.97
CA GLY A 59 15.18 -6.88 -15.21
C GLY A 59 14.62 -5.47 -15.10
N GLY A 60 14.76 -4.84 -13.94
CA GLY A 60 14.21 -3.53 -13.64
C GLY A 60 15.21 -2.40 -13.89
N LYS A 61 14.67 -1.23 -14.29
CA LYS A 61 15.43 0.01 -14.46
C LYS A 61 14.70 1.16 -13.76
N ALA A 62 15.45 2.01 -13.07
CA ALA A 62 14.99 3.29 -12.56
C ALA A 62 15.79 4.41 -13.24
N GLU A 63 15.12 5.44 -13.73
CA GLU A 63 15.70 6.56 -14.44
C GLU A 63 14.99 7.86 -14.08
N PHE A 64 15.74 8.86 -13.66
CA PHE A 64 15.24 10.23 -13.56
C PHE A 64 15.32 10.87 -14.93
N GLN A 65 14.23 11.47 -15.38
CA GLN A 65 14.13 12.00 -16.74
C GLN A 65 13.29 13.30 -16.79
N SER A 66 13.44 14.07 -17.87
CA SER A 66 12.83 15.38 -18.07
C SER A 66 11.95 15.48 -19.32
N ARG A 67 11.57 14.34 -19.92
CA ARG A 67 10.77 14.31 -21.14
C ARG A 67 9.26 14.19 -20.87
N ASP A 68 8.91 13.40 -19.87
CA ASP A 68 7.55 13.10 -19.49
C ASP A 68 7.39 13.40 -17.99
N VAL A 69 7.05 14.64 -17.69
CA VAL A 69 7.04 15.22 -16.36
C VAL A 69 5.63 15.70 -16.04
N HIS A 70 5.17 15.54 -14.81
CA HIS A 70 3.89 16.03 -14.34
C HIS A 70 4.01 17.40 -13.66
N GLU A 71 4.91 17.50 -12.68
CA GLU A 71 5.24 18.74 -11.98
C GLU A 71 6.75 19.05 -12.16
N GLY A 72 7.12 20.33 -12.20
CA GLY A 72 8.52 20.73 -12.21
C GLY A 72 9.28 20.43 -13.52
N LYS A 73 10.45 19.79 -13.42
CA LYS A 73 11.40 19.58 -14.52
C LYS A 73 11.85 18.14 -14.69
N ALA A 74 11.61 17.28 -13.69
CA ALA A 74 12.04 15.89 -13.72
C ALA A 74 11.01 14.98 -13.07
N ALA A 75 10.91 13.75 -13.54
CA ALA A 75 10.10 12.69 -13.00
C ALA A 75 10.89 11.38 -12.95
N LEU A 76 10.40 10.40 -12.19
CA LEU A 76 10.96 9.07 -12.10
C LEU A 76 10.29 8.13 -13.10
N THR A 77 11.07 7.48 -13.94
CA THR A 77 10.62 6.38 -14.80
C THR A 77 11.11 5.05 -14.26
N LEU A 78 10.19 4.12 -14.09
CA LEU A 78 10.49 2.75 -13.72
C LEU A 78 10.02 1.81 -14.83
N SER A 79 10.90 0.89 -15.25
CA SER A 79 10.57 -0.07 -16.30
C SER A 79 11.07 -1.46 -15.95
N VAL A 80 10.35 -2.49 -16.43
CA VAL A 80 10.77 -3.88 -16.36
C VAL A 80 10.88 -4.47 -17.75
N SER A 81 11.93 -5.24 -17.97
CA SER A 81 12.14 -6.08 -19.15
C SER A 81 11.92 -7.54 -18.80
N PRO A 82 11.60 -8.40 -19.80
CA PRO A 82 11.50 -9.84 -19.60
C PRO A 82 12.78 -10.42 -18.98
N ARG A 83 12.62 -11.19 -17.91
CA ARG A 83 13.72 -11.93 -17.27
C ARG A 83 13.33 -13.34 -16.86
N CYS A 84 12.05 -13.54 -16.63
CA CYS A 84 11.51 -14.84 -16.25
C CYS A 84 11.37 -15.72 -17.50
N LYS A 85 11.60 -17.03 -17.35
CA LYS A 85 11.33 -17.97 -18.43
C LYS A 85 9.81 -18.18 -18.55
N PRO A 86 9.28 -18.38 -19.77
CA PRO A 86 7.89 -18.74 -19.94
C PRO A 86 7.52 -19.97 -19.08
N GLY A 87 6.41 -19.89 -18.34
CA GLY A 87 5.95 -20.98 -17.46
C GLY A 87 6.63 -21.05 -16.10
N GLU A 88 7.49 -20.09 -15.75
CA GLU A 88 8.12 -20.00 -14.42
C GLU A 88 7.17 -19.31 -13.42
N ASP A 89 6.23 -20.07 -12.86
CA ASP A 89 5.10 -19.54 -12.04
C ASP A 89 5.52 -18.69 -10.84
N LYS A 90 6.68 -18.97 -10.24
CA LYS A 90 7.20 -18.26 -9.07
C LYS A 90 8.09 -17.07 -9.41
N CYS A 91 8.46 -16.90 -10.66
CA CYS A 91 9.27 -15.79 -11.10
C CYS A 91 8.42 -14.50 -11.21
N SER A 92 9.04 -13.39 -11.00
CA SER A 92 8.43 -12.08 -11.16
C SER A 92 9.43 -11.08 -11.69
N GLU A 93 8.92 -10.11 -12.42
CA GLU A 93 9.66 -9.00 -12.98
C GLU A 93 9.24 -7.74 -12.26
N ARG A 94 10.22 -6.98 -11.74
CA ARG A 94 9.91 -5.79 -10.97
C ARG A 94 10.98 -4.71 -11.09
N ALA A 95 10.51 -3.47 -11.00
CA ALA A 95 11.32 -2.28 -10.78
C ALA A 95 10.59 -1.41 -9.75
N GLU A 96 10.86 -1.65 -8.47
CA GLU A 96 10.12 -1.02 -7.39
C GLU A 96 11.01 -0.13 -6.54
N VAL A 97 10.49 1.06 -6.24
CA VAL A 97 10.99 1.98 -5.23
C VAL A 97 10.31 1.66 -3.90
N TRP A 98 11.07 1.69 -2.83
CA TRP A 98 10.63 1.31 -1.50
C TRP A 98 10.85 2.48 -0.54
N GLU A 99 10.01 2.57 0.48
CA GLU A 99 10.33 3.36 1.66
C GLU A 99 11.51 2.73 2.41
N LYS A 100 12.39 3.57 2.93
CA LYS A 100 13.49 3.15 3.80
C LYS A 100 12.92 2.64 5.13
N THR A 101 13.55 1.61 5.70
CA THR A 101 13.04 0.94 6.92
C THR A 101 12.85 1.89 8.10
N GLU A 102 13.71 2.87 8.25
CA GLU A 102 13.64 3.90 9.30
C GLU A 102 12.44 4.84 9.17
N THR A 103 11.80 4.85 8.00
CA THR A 103 10.60 5.68 7.73
C THR A 103 9.29 4.90 7.86
N PHE A 104 9.33 3.60 8.12
CA PHE A 104 8.13 2.78 8.25
C PHE A 104 7.19 3.31 9.34
N SER A 105 5.90 3.28 9.07
CA SER A 105 4.87 3.67 10.03
C SER A 105 4.40 2.49 10.86
N ASN A 106 3.84 2.78 12.03
CA ASN A 106 3.14 1.77 12.81
C ASN A 106 1.96 1.21 12.01
N TYR A 107 1.76 -0.12 12.06
CA TYR A 107 0.79 -0.85 11.22
C TYR A 107 -0.67 -0.45 11.48
N ASP A 108 -1.02 -0.07 12.69
CA ASP A 108 -2.37 0.35 13.08
C ASP A 108 -2.61 1.87 12.99
N ARG A 109 -1.60 2.64 12.53
CA ARG A 109 -1.72 4.08 12.32
C ARG A 109 -2.26 4.35 10.91
N GLU A 110 -3.14 5.35 10.81
CA GLU A 110 -3.50 5.91 9.51
C GLU A 110 -2.36 6.74 8.94
N VAL A 111 -2.07 6.52 7.67
CA VAL A 111 -1.04 7.23 6.92
C VAL A 111 -1.62 7.68 5.59
N TRP A 112 -1.35 8.92 5.24
CA TRP A 112 -1.76 9.52 3.98
C TRP A 112 -0.62 9.49 2.99
N TYR A 113 -0.95 9.17 1.74
CA TYR A 113 -0.02 9.10 0.61
C TYR A 113 -0.60 9.85 -0.57
N ALA A 114 0.24 10.56 -1.30
CA ALA A 114 -0.06 11.06 -2.63
C ALA A 114 1.10 10.80 -3.57
N PHE A 115 0.80 10.53 -4.82
CA PHE A 115 1.75 10.43 -5.91
C PHE A 115 1.03 10.60 -7.24
N SER A 116 1.74 11.11 -8.24
CA SER A 116 1.27 11.13 -9.61
C SER A 116 1.85 9.95 -10.36
N MET A 117 1.06 9.32 -11.23
CA MET A 117 1.46 8.16 -12.01
C MET A 117 0.94 8.27 -13.45
N LYS A 118 1.75 7.84 -14.41
CA LYS A 118 1.35 7.70 -15.81
C LYS A 118 1.87 6.37 -16.36
N LEU A 119 0.98 5.56 -16.93
CA LEU A 119 1.41 4.40 -17.69
C LEU A 119 1.93 4.85 -19.07
N ALA A 120 3.08 4.31 -19.46
CA ALA A 120 3.58 4.51 -20.82
C ALA A 120 2.83 3.57 -21.80
N ASP A 121 2.65 4.05 -23.02
CA ASP A 121 2.05 3.27 -24.09
C ASP A 121 3.00 2.18 -24.62
N PRO A 122 2.47 1.01 -25.00
CA PRO A 122 1.06 0.61 -24.88
C PRO A 122 0.70 0.13 -23.47
N VAL A 123 -0.49 0.52 -22.99
CA VAL A 123 -1.03 -0.01 -21.73
C VAL A 123 -1.38 -1.50 -21.93
N PRO A 124 -0.89 -2.43 -21.09
CA PRO A 124 -1.20 -3.85 -21.21
C PRO A 124 -2.71 -4.11 -21.10
N GLN A 125 -3.26 -4.90 -22.04
CA GLN A 125 -4.70 -5.19 -22.14
C GLN A 125 -5.09 -6.61 -21.73
N ASP A 126 -4.12 -7.45 -21.47
CA ASP A 126 -4.32 -8.85 -21.10
C ASP A 126 -4.69 -9.04 -19.62
N ASP A 127 -5.16 -10.24 -19.29
CA ASP A 127 -5.48 -10.61 -17.90
C ASP A 127 -4.25 -11.23 -17.24
N HIS A 128 -3.33 -10.36 -16.82
CA HIS A 128 -2.08 -10.75 -16.22
C HIS A 128 -1.88 -10.06 -14.86
N ARG A 129 -0.90 -10.52 -14.08
CA ARG A 129 -0.59 -9.87 -12.81
C ARG A 129 0.23 -8.60 -13.04
N TYR A 130 -0.41 -7.45 -12.95
CA TYR A 130 0.20 -6.13 -12.98
C TYR A 130 -0.06 -5.39 -11.68
N VAL A 131 0.98 -4.99 -10.98
CA VAL A 131 0.92 -4.21 -9.74
C VAL A 131 1.77 -2.97 -9.91
N MET A 132 1.24 -1.80 -9.55
CA MET A 132 1.88 -0.50 -9.74
C MET A 132 2.23 0.20 -8.43
N ALA A 133 1.41 0.00 -7.40
CA ALA A 133 1.66 0.51 -6.06
C ALA A 133 1.11 -0.46 -5.04
N GLN A 134 1.79 -0.61 -3.89
CA GLN A 134 1.39 -1.58 -2.88
C GLN A 134 1.79 -1.15 -1.48
N TRP A 135 0.89 -1.39 -0.53
CA TRP A 135 1.08 -1.19 0.89
C TRP A 135 1.20 -2.55 1.57
N LYS A 136 2.25 -2.71 2.33
CA LYS A 136 2.58 -4.00 2.94
C LYS A 136 2.80 -3.86 4.45
N ARG A 137 2.56 -4.94 5.16
CA ARG A 137 3.03 -5.11 6.52
C ARG A 137 4.48 -5.59 6.50
N ALA A 138 5.31 -5.08 7.39
CA ALA A 138 6.68 -5.54 7.53
C ALA A 138 6.70 -7.03 7.94
N ILE A 139 7.56 -7.81 7.30
CA ILE A 139 7.74 -9.24 7.56
C ILE A 139 9.05 -9.42 8.33
N ARG A 140 9.01 -10.12 9.45
CA ARG A 140 10.21 -10.46 10.23
C ARG A 140 10.87 -11.72 9.67
N PRO A 141 12.17 -11.90 9.85
CA PRO A 141 12.82 -13.16 9.54
C PRO A 141 12.13 -14.33 10.26
N GLY A 142 11.87 -15.42 9.55
CA GLY A 142 11.16 -16.59 10.10
C GLY A 142 9.63 -16.45 10.16
N ALA A 143 9.06 -15.41 9.56
CA ALA A 143 7.60 -15.37 9.37
C ALA A 143 7.18 -16.53 8.46
N ASP A 144 6.16 -17.25 8.89
CA ASP A 144 5.56 -18.31 8.10
C ASP A 144 4.51 -17.73 7.15
N GLY A 145 4.64 -17.99 5.84
CA GLY A 145 3.68 -17.62 4.83
C GLY A 145 4.15 -16.55 3.83
N ASP A 146 3.46 -16.50 2.71
CA ASP A 146 3.61 -15.47 1.67
C ASP A 146 2.51 -14.41 1.85
N TYR A 147 2.89 -13.26 2.38
CA TYR A 147 1.96 -12.18 2.65
C TYR A 147 1.89 -11.21 1.48
N SER A 148 0.76 -11.23 0.80
CA SER A 148 0.39 -10.27 -0.24
C SER A 148 0.29 -8.83 0.33
N PRO A 149 0.37 -7.80 -0.52
CA PRO A 149 0.07 -6.44 -0.07
C PRO A 149 -1.38 -6.36 0.44
N PHE A 150 -1.58 -5.69 1.58
CA PHE A 150 -2.93 -5.51 2.12
C PHE A 150 -3.75 -4.45 1.35
N LEU A 151 -3.07 -3.60 0.56
CA LEU A 151 -3.67 -2.69 -0.43
C LEU A 151 -2.75 -2.65 -1.65
N ALA A 152 -3.31 -2.70 -2.85
CA ALA A 152 -2.56 -2.53 -4.09
C ALA A 152 -3.38 -1.83 -5.17
N LEU A 153 -2.71 -0.96 -5.94
CA LEU A 153 -3.17 -0.43 -7.21
C LEU A 153 -2.67 -1.37 -8.32
N ARG A 154 -3.59 -1.82 -9.17
CA ARG A 154 -3.34 -2.85 -10.18
C ARG A 154 -3.92 -2.47 -11.52
N LEU A 155 -3.44 -3.16 -12.54
CA LEU A 155 -4.08 -3.19 -13.85
C LEU A 155 -4.74 -4.56 -14.03
N SER A 156 -5.96 -4.58 -14.56
CA SER A 156 -6.71 -5.77 -14.92
C SER A 156 -7.37 -5.54 -16.29
N LYS A 157 -6.93 -6.27 -17.30
CA LYS A 157 -7.45 -6.13 -18.69
C LYS A 157 -7.43 -4.67 -19.16
N GLY A 158 -6.31 -4.00 -18.98
CA GLY A 158 -6.14 -2.60 -19.38
C GLY A 158 -6.82 -1.56 -18.49
N ARG A 159 -7.47 -1.96 -17.39
CA ARG A 159 -8.24 -1.07 -16.51
C ARG A 159 -7.62 -0.94 -15.13
N LEU A 160 -7.66 0.26 -14.57
CA LEU A 160 -7.21 0.50 -13.20
C LEU A 160 -8.16 -0.13 -12.18
N VAL A 161 -7.60 -0.81 -11.20
CA VAL A 161 -8.33 -1.36 -10.06
C VAL A 161 -7.54 -1.19 -8.77
N ALA A 162 -8.23 -0.97 -7.66
CA ALA A 162 -7.66 -1.08 -6.34
C ALA A 162 -8.20 -2.32 -5.62
N THR A 163 -7.32 -3.05 -4.96
CA THR A 163 -7.66 -4.28 -4.22
C THR A 163 -7.08 -4.24 -2.83
N ILE A 164 -7.81 -4.78 -1.86
CA ILE A 164 -7.29 -5.08 -0.53
C ILE A 164 -7.17 -6.58 -0.33
N GLU A 165 -6.29 -7.00 0.58
CA GLU A 165 -6.18 -8.39 0.98
C GLU A 165 -6.20 -8.53 2.51
N GLY A 166 -6.74 -9.66 2.97
CA GLY A 166 -6.79 -10.00 4.39
C GLY A 166 -6.76 -11.51 4.61
N ASP A 167 -6.49 -11.92 5.85
CA ASP A 167 -6.38 -13.34 6.26
C ASP A 167 -7.74 -14.01 6.47
N GLU A 168 -8.83 -13.31 6.18
CA GLU A 168 -10.16 -13.89 6.27
C GLU A 168 -10.44 -14.68 5.01
N THR A 169 -10.54 -15.98 5.13
CA THR A 169 -11.17 -16.79 4.09
C THR A 169 -12.65 -16.48 4.11
N VAL A 170 -13.19 -16.07 2.99
CA VAL A 170 -14.63 -16.10 2.79
C VAL A 170 -14.94 -17.60 2.76
N SER A 171 -15.51 -18.14 3.86
CA SER A 171 -16.08 -19.48 3.83
C SER A 171 -17.16 -19.45 2.75
N PHE A 172 -17.01 -20.28 1.75
CA PHE A 172 -18.15 -20.72 0.99
C PHE A 172 -19.03 -21.43 2.02
N ASP A 173 -20.04 -20.76 2.54
CA ASP A 173 -21.14 -21.51 3.12
C ASP A 173 -21.52 -22.55 2.08
N ALA A 174 -21.70 -23.80 2.49
CA ALA A 174 -21.89 -24.95 1.62
C ALA A 174 -23.14 -24.86 0.70
N GLY A 175 -23.77 -23.73 0.68
CA GLY A 175 -24.72 -23.25 -0.30
C GLY A 175 -24.14 -22.26 -1.31
N GLY A 176 -22.82 -22.27 -1.55
CA GLY A 176 -21.97 -21.43 -2.44
C GLY A 176 -22.53 -21.00 -3.79
N ALA A 177 -23.81 -21.08 -3.90
CA ALA A 177 -24.58 -20.36 -4.86
C ALA A 177 -24.19 -18.87 -4.72
N GLU A 178 -23.71 -18.28 -5.81
CA GLU A 178 -23.99 -16.90 -6.09
C GLU A 178 -25.25 -16.52 -5.32
N ARG A 179 -25.13 -15.60 -4.35
CA ARG A 179 -26.35 -15.01 -3.80
C ARG A 179 -27.14 -14.56 -5.00
N LEU A 180 -28.32 -15.13 -5.20
CA LEU A 180 -29.19 -14.91 -6.38
C LEU A 180 -29.56 -13.43 -6.61
N GLY A 181 -28.89 -12.51 -5.99
CA GLY A 181 -28.99 -11.06 -6.09
C GLY A 181 -27.64 -10.34 -6.07
N GLY A 182 -26.52 -11.04 -6.18
CA GLY A 182 -25.17 -10.44 -6.07
C GLY A 182 -24.78 -10.11 -4.63
N CYS A 183 -23.69 -9.31 -4.47
CA CYS A 183 -23.28 -8.83 -3.17
C CYS A 183 -24.29 -7.82 -2.61
N LEU A 184 -24.47 -7.79 -1.28
CA LEU A 184 -25.31 -6.77 -0.65
C LEU A 184 -24.73 -5.39 -0.95
N ASN A 185 -25.60 -4.37 -0.94
CA ASN A 185 -25.18 -3.01 -1.20
C ASN A 185 -24.07 -2.60 -0.22
N GLY A 186 -22.91 -2.24 -0.76
CA GLY A 186 -21.71 -1.89 0.01
C GLY A 186 -20.77 -3.05 0.33
N GLU A 187 -21.08 -4.29 0.05
CA GLU A 187 -20.09 -5.38 0.16
C GLU A 187 -19.11 -5.34 -1.03
N GLY A 188 -17.80 -5.46 -0.72
CA GLY A 188 -16.76 -5.59 -1.74
C GLY A 188 -16.86 -6.95 -2.47
N ARG A 189 -16.57 -6.97 -3.76
CA ARG A 189 -16.40 -8.22 -4.49
C ARG A 189 -15.05 -8.85 -4.21
N ALA A 190 -15.02 -10.16 -4.02
CA ALA A 190 -13.86 -10.86 -3.52
C ALA A 190 -13.50 -12.11 -4.32
N ASN A 191 -12.22 -12.51 -4.19
CA ASN A 191 -11.68 -13.79 -4.62
C ASN A 191 -10.87 -14.39 -3.46
N SER A 192 -11.20 -15.61 -3.07
CA SER A 192 -10.44 -16.34 -2.05
C SER A 192 -9.28 -17.10 -2.65
N LYS A 193 -8.10 -16.86 -2.12
CA LYS A 193 -6.89 -17.63 -2.37
C LYS A 193 -6.77 -18.69 -1.29
N LEU A 194 -7.39 -19.83 -1.52
CA LEU A 194 -7.53 -20.90 -0.51
C LEU A 194 -6.19 -21.47 -0.05
N ASP A 195 -5.23 -21.62 -0.96
CA ASP A 195 -3.86 -22.07 -0.71
C ASP A 195 -3.10 -21.15 0.25
N LEU A 196 -3.35 -19.83 0.18
CA LEU A 196 -2.73 -18.82 1.03
C LEU A 196 -3.59 -18.44 2.23
N ARG A 197 -4.82 -18.96 2.36
CA ARG A 197 -5.82 -18.54 3.36
C ARG A 197 -6.05 -17.03 3.36
N GLN A 198 -6.11 -16.43 2.18
CA GLN A 198 -6.25 -15.00 1.97
C GLN A 198 -7.45 -14.72 1.08
N THR A 199 -8.08 -13.58 1.30
CA THR A 199 -9.12 -13.07 0.43
C THR A 199 -8.67 -11.74 -0.16
N ARG A 200 -8.74 -11.62 -1.48
CA ARG A 200 -8.55 -10.38 -2.20
C ARG A 200 -9.90 -9.77 -2.52
N THR A 201 -10.12 -8.53 -2.11
CA THR A 201 -11.37 -7.80 -2.35
C THR A 201 -11.10 -6.62 -3.29
N LEU A 202 -11.94 -6.47 -4.30
CA LEU A 202 -11.95 -5.35 -5.22
C LEU A 202 -12.67 -4.17 -4.55
N VAL A 203 -12.01 -3.02 -4.45
CA VAL A 203 -12.52 -1.86 -3.68
C VAL A 203 -12.66 -0.59 -4.48
N ALA A 204 -12.02 -0.47 -5.63
CA ALA A 204 -12.26 0.59 -6.61
C ALA A 204 -12.00 0.05 -8.01
N ILE A 205 -12.77 0.53 -8.97
CA ILE A 205 -12.69 0.16 -10.38
C ILE A 205 -12.65 1.42 -11.25
N GLU A 206 -12.21 1.26 -12.48
CA GLU A 206 -12.19 2.33 -13.47
C GLU A 206 -13.60 2.84 -13.77
N ALA A 207 -13.74 4.16 -13.90
CA ALA A 207 -15.00 4.83 -14.21
C ALA A 207 -15.62 4.31 -15.51
N GLY A 208 -16.91 4.08 -15.48
CA GLY A 208 -17.66 3.52 -16.62
C GLY A 208 -17.55 2.00 -16.77
N SER A 209 -16.76 1.32 -15.93
CA SER A 209 -16.75 -0.14 -15.85
C SER A 209 -17.87 -0.66 -14.95
N ALA A 210 -18.42 -1.82 -15.29
CA ALA A 210 -19.33 -2.53 -14.39
C ALA A 210 -18.56 -3.50 -13.49
N TRP A 211 -19.02 -3.66 -12.25
CA TRP A 211 -18.42 -4.65 -11.33
C TRP A 211 -18.48 -6.08 -11.88
N LEU A 212 -19.44 -6.39 -12.75
CA LEU A 212 -19.58 -7.66 -13.44
C LEU A 212 -18.47 -7.95 -14.46
N ASP A 213 -17.77 -6.91 -14.93
CA ASP A 213 -16.63 -7.06 -15.87
C ASP A 213 -15.42 -7.72 -15.19
N TYR A 214 -15.46 -7.84 -13.86
CA TYR A 214 -14.38 -8.41 -13.06
C TYR A 214 -14.72 -9.83 -12.59
N SER A 215 -14.83 -10.75 -13.56
CA SER A 215 -15.16 -12.18 -13.32
C SER A 215 -14.21 -12.91 -12.37
N GLY A 216 -12.98 -12.39 -12.20
CA GLY A 216 -12.03 -12.90 -11.20
C GLY A 216 -12.41 -12.65 -9.74
N PHE A 217 -13.53 -11.95 -9.46
CA PHE A 217 -14.02 -11.65 -8.12
C PHE A 217 -15.48 -12.10 -7.93
N PRO A 218 -15.73 -13.43 -7.96
CA PRO A 218 -17.09 -13.96 -7.97
C PRO A 218 -17.80 -13.93 -6.62
N GLN A 219 -17.07 -13.67 -5.53
CA GLN A 219 -17.57 -13.76 -4.16
C GLN A 219 -17.85 -12.39 -3.56
N CYS A 220 -18.45 -12.35 -2.39
CA CYS A 220 -18.66 -11.14 -1.61
C CYS A 220 -17.82 -11.19 -0.32
N ALA A 221 -17.33 -10.04 0.13
CA ALA A 221 -16.56 -9.89 1.35
C ALA A 221 -17.44 -9.27 2.45
N PRO A 222 -18.16 -10.06 3.28
CA PRO A 222 -19.16 -9.55 4.21
C PRO A 222 -18.58 -8.70 5.36
N LYS A 223 -17.24 -8.77 5.57
CA LYS A 223 -16.53 -8.00 6.59
C LYS A 223 -15.82 -6.76 6.03
N VAL A 224 -16.04 -6.47 4.77
CA VAL A 224 -15.52 -5.29 4.08
C VAL A 224 -16.66 -4.52 3.47
N GLN A 225 -16.82 -3.28 3.90
CA GLN A 225 -17.74 -2.33 3.31
C GLN A 225 -16.99 -1.44 2.32
N VAL A 226 -17.49 -1.35 1.10
CA VAL A 226 -17.00 -0.47 0.05
C VAL A 226 -18.08 0.56 -0.25
N ILE A 227 -17.78 1.82 -0.01
CA ILE A 227 -18.70 2.94 -0.24
C ILE A 227 -18.18 3.73 -1.44
N ALA A 228 -18.86 3.64 -2.56
CA ALA A 228 -18.56 4.49 -3.72
C ALA A 228 -18.84 5.95 -3.37
N ARG A 229 -17.89 6.84 -3.67
CA ARG A 229 -17.97 8.27 -3.40
C ARG A 229 -18.01 9.11 -4.68
N GLY A 230 -17.56 8.54 -5.80
CA GLY A 230 -17.46 9.21 -7.08
C GLY A 230 -17.55 8.22 -8.25
N PRO A 231 -17.16 8.67 -9.45
CA PRO A 231 -17.37 7.88 -10.69
C PRO A 231 -16.47 6.65 -10.81
N GLY A 232 -15.47 6.49 -9.98
CA GLY A 232 -14.46 5.45 -10.06
C GLY A 232 -13.05 6.00 -10.32
N LEU A 233 -12.11 5.10 -10.58
CA LEU A 233 -10.74 5.44 -10.95
C LEU A 233 -10.70 6.02 -12.39
N PRO A 234 -9.77 6.92 -12.70
CA PRO A 234 -9.55 7.37 -14.08
C PRO A 234 -9.20 6.20 -15.01
N LYS A 235 -9.31 6.41 -16.32
CA LYS A 235 -8.84 5.44 -17.30
C LYS A 235 -7.32 5.26 -17.23
N ALA A 236 -6.86 4.04 -17.42
CA ALA A 236 -5.45 3.70 -17.35
C ALA A 236 -4.59 4.47 -18.37
N ASP A 237 -5.17 4.82 -19.52
CA ASP A 237 -4.54 5.55 -20.63
C ASP A 237 -4.82 7.07 -20.61
N SER A 238 -5.35 7.61 -19.53
CA SER A 238 -5.72 9.05 -19.45
C SER A 238 -4.54 10.01 -19.25
N GLY A 239 -3.30 9.51 -19.31
CA GLY A 239 -2.11 10.32 -19.04
C GLY A 239 -1.73 10.32 -17.56
N TRP A 240 -1.31 11.47 -17.03
CA TRP A 240 -0.98 11.61 -15.62
C TRP A 240 -2.22 11.53 -14.74
N ILE A 241 -2.13 10.78 -13.67
CA ILE A 241 -3.18 10.58 -12.68
C ILE A 241 -2.62 10.88 -11.30
N ASP A 242 -3.25 11.80 -10.59
CA ASP A 242 -2.93 12.17 -9.21
C ASP A 242 -3.70 11.27 -8.25
N PHE A 243 -3.02 10.45 -7.49
CA PHE A 243 -3.61 9.59 -6.49
C PHE A 243 -3.44 10.14 -5.08
N VAL A 244 -4.48 9.99 -4.26
CA VAL A 244 -4.43 10.20 -2.80
C VAL A 244 -5.04 8.99 -2.12
N PHE A 245 -4.33 8.46 -1.12
CA PHE A 245 -4.78 7.35 -0.30
C PHE A 245 -4.61 7.68 1.19
N ALA A 246 -5.67 7.54 1.99
CA ALA A 246 -5.54 7.31 3.43
C ALA A 246 -5.53 5.82 3.68
N VAL A 247 -4.62 5.32 4.50
CA VAL A 247 -4.43 3.88 4.66
C VAL A 247 -4.23 3.52 6.12
N LYS A 248 -5.21 2.83 6.69
CA LYS A 248 -5.16 2.23 8.02
C LYS A 248 -5.62 0.78 7.94
N PRO A 249 -4.72 -0.20 7.94
CA PRO A 249 -5.13 -1.60 7.97
C PRO A 249 -5.82 -1.95 9.30
N GLY A 250 -6.70 -2.95 9.26
CA GLY A 250 -7.48 -3.39 10.41
C GLY A 250 -7.80 -4.88 10.35
N PRO A 251 -6.82 -5.79 10.52
CA PRO A 251 -7.05 -7.22 10.39
C PRO A 251 -7.99 -7.81 11.46
N ARG A 252 -8.22 -7.04 12.53
CA ARG A 252 -9.18 -7.41 13.59
C ARG A 252 -10.47 -6.58 13.55
N GLY A 253 -10.58 -5.63 12.64
CA GLY A 253 -11.61 -4.62 12.49
C GLY A 253 -11.05 -3.20 12.59
N GLY A 254 -11.86 -2.20 12.21
CA GLY A 254 -11.46 -0.79 12.24
C GLY A 254 -10.45 -0.40 11.16
N GLY A 255 -10.29 -1.22 10.13
CA GLY A 255 -9.55 -0.84 8.92
C GLY A 255 -10.29 0.27 8.18
N HIS A 256 -9.54 1.22 7.63
CA HIS A 256 -10.04 2.39 6.93
C HIS A 256 -9.12 2.75 5.77
N ILE A 257 -9.69 2.90 4.59
CA ILE A 257 -9.00 3.42 3.41
C ILE A 257 -9.88 4.47 2.76
N GLU A 258 -9.29 5.60 2.42
CA GLU A 258 -9.86 6.56 1.48
C GLU A 258 -9.06 6.50 0.18
N ILE A 259 -9.76 6.56 -0.94
CA ILE A 259 -9.17 6.58 -2.28
C ILE A 259 -9.69 7.81 -3.00
N ALA A 260 -8.79 8.64 -3.49
CA ALA A 260 -9.11 9.72 -4.39
C ALA A 260 -8.17 9.71 -5.61
N ALA A 261 -8.65 10.20 -6.73
CA ALA A 261 -7.88 10.34 -7.96
C ALA A 261 -8.30 11.62 -8.70
N ASN A 262 -7.32 12.34 -9.24
CA ASN A 262 -7.52 13.62 -9.96
C ASN A 262 -8.42 14.60 -9.19
N GLY A 263 -8.20 14.73 -7.89
CA GLY A 263 -8.94 15.62 -7.00
C GLY A 263 -10.39 15.18 -6.71
N GLN A 264 -10.81 13.99 -7.13
CA GLN A 264 -12.14 13.43 -6.88
C GLN A 264 -12.07 12.28 -5.88
N TRP A 265 -12.96 12.29 -4.89
CA TRP A 265 -13.13 11.19 -3.97
C TRP A 265 -13.74 9.99 -4.69
N VAL A 266 -13.08 8.84 -4.68
CA VAL A 266 -13.47 7.63 -5.41
C VAL A 266 -14.22 6.65 -4.51
N ALA A 267 -13.62 6.28 -3.37
CA ALA A 267 -14.19 5.27 -2.50
C ALA A 267 -13.70 5.40 -1.05
N THR A 268 -14.55 4.98 -0.11
CA THR A 268 -14.20 4.67 1.27
C THR A 268 -14.30 3.16 1.48
N VAL A 269 -13.30 2.58 2.13
CA VAL A 269 -13.29 1.16 2.48
C VAL A 269 -13.17 1.00 3.98
N LEU A 270 -14.11 0.28 4.58
CA LEU A 270 -14.16 0.02 6.01
C LEU A 270 -14.17 -1.48 6.29
N GLY A 271 -13.58 -1.91 7.41
CA GLY A 271 -13.77 -3.27 7.88
C GLY A 271 -12.52 -4.04 8.22
N ARG A 272 -12.49 -5.33 7.84
CA ARG A 272 -11.38 -6.24 8.15
C ARG A 272 -10.55 -6.53 6.91
N PHE A 273 -9.35 -5.99 6.89
CA PHE A 273 -8.34 -6.26 5.86
C PHE A 273 -6.94 -6.07 6.44
N GLY A 274 -5.96 -6.64 5.75
CA GLY A 274 -4.59 -6.72 6.26
C GLY A 274 -4.32 -8.03 6.98
N HIS A 275 -3.08 -8.23 7.38
CA HIS A 275 -2.57 -9.52 7.85
C HIS A 275 -2.27 -9.50 9.35
N LYS A 276 -2.60 -10.61 10.04
CA LYS A 276 -2.42 -10.79 11.49
C LYS A 276 -1.54 -11.99 11.86
N GLY A 277 -0.87 -12.59 10.89
CA GLY A 277 -0.07 -13.80 11.09
C GLY A 277 1.09 -13.64 12.08
N ALA A 278 1.53 -14.74 12.64
CA ALA A 278 2.75 -14.82 13.44
C ALA A 278 3.98 -14.41 12.61
N GLY A 279 4.98 -13.82 13.26
CA GLY A 279 6.21 -13.37 12.57
C GLY A 279 6.07 -12.08 11.76
N LEU A 280 4.89 -11.46 11.72
CA LEU A 280 4.72 -10.15 11.11
C LEU A 280 5.17 -9.02 12.04
N GLY A 281 5.79 -8.00 11.46
CA GLY A 281 6.23 -6.80 12.16
C GLY A 281 5.07 -5.92 12.60
N THR A 282 5.41 -4.89 13.39
CA THR A 282 4.45 -3.87 13.87
C THR A 282 4.36 -2.65 12.93
N ALA A 283 5.06 -2.69 11.81
CA ALA A 283 5.13 -1.58 10.87
C ALA A 283 4.46 -1.90 9.52
N GLN A 284 4.04 -0.84 8.85
CA GLN A 284 3.62 -0.84 7.46
C GLN A 284 4.54 0.05 6.62
N TYR A 285 4.60 -0.26 5.33
CA TYR A 285 5.39 0.49 4.38
C TYR A 285 4.76 0.49 3.00
N PHE A 286 5.14 1.46 2.21
CA PHE A 286 4.71 1.65 0.83
C PHE A 286 5.86 1.34 -0.14
N LYS A 287 5.50 0.83 -1.30
CA LYS A 287 6.38 0.71 -2.45
C LYS A 287 5.58 0.83 -3.75
N PHE A 288 6.22 1.33 -4.77
CA PHE A 288 5.59 1.56 -6.07
C PHE A 288 6.57 1.25 -7.20
N GLY A 289 6.01 1.01 -8.37
CA GLY A 289 6.73 0.63 -9.57
C GLY A 289 6.15 -0.61 -10.21
N PRO A 290 6.51 -0.90 -11.48
CA PRO A 290 6.01 -2.06 -12.18
C PRO A 290 6.46 -3.37 -11.51
N TYR A 291 5.49 -4.20 -11.16
CA TYR A 291 5.67 -5.56 -10.68
C TYR A 291 4.68 -6.48 -11.40
N ARG A 292 5.19 -7.42 -12.19
CA ARG A 292 4.37 -8.36 -12.96
C ARG A 292 4.88 -9.79 -12.85
N ALA A 293 4.06 -10.77 -13.25
CA ALA A 293 4.54 -12.12 -13.57
C ALA A 293 5.35 -12.09 -14.87
N ALA A 294 5.95 -13.24 -15.24
CA ALA A 294 6.69 -13.38 -16.50
C ALA A 294 5.84 -12.91 -17.69
N HIS A 295 6.36 -11.99 -18.47
CA HIS A 295 5.66 -11.44 -19.63
C HIS A 295 6.65 -10.94 -20.68
N GLU A 296 6.26 -11.00 -21.94
CA GLU A 296 7.04 -10.44 -23.04
C GLU A 296 6.94 -8.90 -23.07
N GLY A 297 7.92 -8.27 -23.69
CA GLY A 297 7.98 -6.83 -23.85
C GLY A 297 8.37 -6.07 -22.58
N MET A 298 8.63 -4.81 -22.75
CA MET A 298 8.93 -3.87 -21.68
C MET A 298 7.64 -3.24 -21.15
N TRP A 299 7.54 -3.07 -19.83
CA TRP A 299 6.46 -2.34 -19.20
C TRP A 299 7.03 -1.16 -18.40
N THR A 300 6.54 0.04 -18.66
CA THR A 300 7.07 1.28 -18.13
C THR A 300 5.98 2.11 -17.45
N ILE A 301 6.32 2.70 -16.32
CA ILE A 301 5.46 3.61 -15.56
C ILE A 301 6.29 4.81 -15.14
N HIS A 302 5.72 6.01 -15.28
CA HIS A 302 6.27 7.25 -14.77
C HIS A 302 5.62 7.60 -13.44
N TYR A 303 6.41 8.15 -12.51
CA TYR A 303 5.96 8.60 -11.19
C TYR A 303 6.50 9.99 -10.91
N ASP A 304 5.71 10.78 -10.20
CA ASP A 304 6.05 12.14 -9.83
C ASP A 304 5.37 12.54 -8.50
N ALA A 305 5.81 13.66 -7.92
CA ALA A 305 5.15 14.34 -6.81
C ALA A 305 4.80 13.45 -5.60
N PHE A 306 5.68 12.52 -5.20
CA PHE A 306 5.46 11.67 -4.04
C PHE A 306 5.39 12.49 -2.75
N ARG A 307 4.33 12.26 -1.97
CA ARG A 307 4.12 12.85 -0.64
C ARG A 307 3.54 11.79 0.30
N ARG A 308 3.94 11.86 1.56
CA ARG A 308 3.38 11.06 2.64
C ARG A 308 3.28 11.90 3.91
N GLY A 309 2.23 11.68 4.70
CA GLY A 309 2.07 12.39 5.97
C GLY A 309 1.03 11.79 6.90
N PRO A 310 0.93 12.29 8.14
CA PRO A 310 -0.06 11.84 9.10
C PRO A 310 -1.48 12.37 8.84
N SER A 311 -1.65 13.34 7.96
CA SER A 311 -2.95 13.95 7.66
C SER A 311 -3.14 14.17 6.15
N CYS A 312 -4.38 14.35 5.74
CA CYS A 312 -4.73 14.69 4.36
C CYS A 312 -4.05 15.96 3.88
N LEU A 313 -4.00 17.00 4.71
CA LEU A 313 -3.40 18.31 4.37
C LEU A 313 -1.89 18.24 4.14
N ASP A 314 -1.22 17.20 4.58
CA ASP A 314 0.20 16.98 4.30
C ASP A 314 0.47 16.55 2.86
N VAL A 315 -0.54 15.98 2.19
CA VAL A 315 -0.37 15.33 0.89
C VAL A 315 -1.29 15.86 -0.19
N ALA A 316 -2.42 16.47 0.16
CA ALA A 316 -3.45 16.88 -0.78
C ALA A 316 -3.96 18.31 -0.54
N ALA A 317 -4.63 18.86 -1.53
CA ALA A 317 -5.26 20.19 -1.46
C ALA A 317 -6.40 20.18 -0.44
N ALA A 318 -6.55 21.30 0.29
CA ALA A 318 -7.56 21.45 1.33
C ALA A 318 -9.01 21.23 0.82
N ALA A 319 -9.29 21.55 -0.45
CA ALA A 319 -10.61 21.30 -1.04
C ALA A 319 -10.96 19.80 -1.08
N LEU A 320 -10.01 18.94 -1.50
CA LEU A 320 -10.19 17.49 -1.49
C LEU A 320 -10.29 16.95 -0.05
N CYS A 321 -9.45 17.43 0.86
CA CYS A 321 -9.50 17.00 2.26
C CYS A 321 -10.86 17.32 2.90
N ARG A 322 -11.42 18.51 2.64
CA ARG A 322 -12.77 18.86 3.11
C ARG A 322 -13.85 17.95 2.53
N SER A 323 -13.79 17.63 1.23
CA SER A 323 -14.77 16.73 0.61
C SER A 323 -14.76 15.33 1.22
N MET A 324 -13.60 14.87 1.72
CA MET A 324 -13.44 13.60 2.42
C MET A 324 -13.71 13.70 3.94
N GLY A 325 -14.00 14.90 4.47
CA GLY A 325 -14.16 15.11 5.91
C GLY A 325 -12.84 14.96 6.71
N ALA A 326 -11.71 15.12 6.05
CA ALA A 326 -10.35 14.88 6.55
C ALA A 326 -9.51 16.18 6.68
N ASP A 327 -10.16 17.31 6.93
CA ASP A 327 -9.55 18.64 7.03
C ASP A 327 -9.21 19.06 8.47
N ARG A 328 -9.23 18.09 9.43
CA ARG A 328 -8.98 18.31 10.86
C ARG A 328 -7.65 17.75 11.32
#